data_7c2a80aa7a06182818506e231b30e2cb
#
_entry.id   7c2a80aa7a06182818506e231b30e2cb
#
_cell.length_a   1.000
_cell.length_b   1.000
_cell.length_c   1.000
_cell.angle_alpha   90.00
_cell.angle_beta   90.00
_cell.angle_gamma   90.00
#
_symmetry.space_group_name_H-M   'P 1'
#
loop_
_entity.id
_entity.type
_entity.pdbx_description
1 polymer ?
#
loop_
_entity_poly.entity_id
_entity_poly.type
_entity_poly.pdbx_seq_one_letter_code
_entity_poly.pdbx_strand_id
1 'polypeptide(L)'
;MKIFLVLAAVNAFLSVALGAFGAHGLEGKIPEKYIQIWEKGVTYQMFHAGGLFVIAFLADKLPEAGLIPTAGWIMLTGIILFSGSLYVLALTQISVLGAITPLGGIAFLASWVMIIIAAVKYL
;
A
#
# COMPACT_ATOMS: atom_id res chain seq x y z
N MET A 1 16.23 -4.33 6.67
CA MET A 1 16.41 -5.19 5.50
C MET A 1 16.30 -4.38 4.22
N LYS A 2 17.29 -4.53 3.37
CA LYS A 2 17.44 -3.73 2.14
C LYS A 2 16.24 -3.81 1.20
N ILE A 3 15.69 -5.01 0.97
CA ILE A 3 14.58 -5.18 0.03
C ILE A 3 13.35 -4.36 0.45
N PHE A 4 13.01 -4.36 1.72
CA PHE A 4 11.85 -3.61 2.19
C PHE A 4 12.08 -2.11 2.18
N LEU A 5 13.32 -1.67 2.39
CA LEU A 5 13.65 -0.26 2.26
C LEU A 5 13.50 0.19 0.80
N VAL A 6 13.98 -0.63 -0.15
CA VAL A 6 13.83 -0.32 -1.57
C VAL A 6 12.35 -0.30 -1.97
N LEU A 7 11.59 -1.31 -1.54
CA LEU A 7 10.15 -1.36 -1.84
C LEU A 7 9.40 -0.18 -1.23
N ALA A 8 9.76 0.21 -0.01
CA ALA A 8 9.16 1.37 0.64
C ALA A 8 9.44 2.65 -0.15
N ALA A 9 10.69 2.85 -0.55
CA ALA A 9 11.08 4.04 -1.31
C ALA A 9 10.42 4.08 -2.70
N VAL A 10 10.34 2.93 -3.37
CA VAL A 10 9.65 2.83 -4.68
C VAL A 10 8.18 3.19 -4.52
N ASN A 11 7.52 2.66 -3.51
CA ASN A 11 6.10 2.96 -3.27
C ASN A 11 5.88 4.41 -2.86
N ALA A 12 6.79 4.99 -2.08
CA ALA A 12 6.73 6.40 -1.73
C ALA A 12 6.88 7.28 -2.98
N PHE A 13 7.86 6.96 -3.83
CA PHE A 13 8.05 7.65 -5.11
C PHE A 13 6.79 7.58 -5.97
N LEU A 14 6.23 6.38 -6.13
CA LEU A 14 5.03 6.18 -6.93
C LEU A 14 3.83 6.94 -6.35
N SER A 15 3.71 6.99 -5.03
CA SER A 15 2.61 7.72 -4.38
C SER A 15 2.64 9.20 -4.73
N VAL A 16 3.83 9.80 -4.73
CA VAL A 16 3.99 11.21 -5.10
C VAL A 16 3.68 11.41 -6.58
N ALA A 17 4.25 10.56 -7.44
CA ALA A 17 4.06 10.68 -8.89
C ALA A 17 2.60 10.47 -9.28
N LEU A 18 1.95 9.44 -8.74
CA LEU A 18 0.56 9.13 -9.05
C LEU A 18 -0.40 10.15 -8.44
N GLY A 19 -0.06 10.68 -7.25
CA GLY A 19 -0.83 11.76 -6.65
C GLY A 19 -0.80 13.02 -7.49
N ALA A 20 0.38 13.40 -7.98
CA ALA A 20 0.53 14.55 -8.86
C ALA A 20 -0.21 14.33 -10.20
N PHE A 21 -0.10 13.11 -10.76
CA PHE A 21 -0.80 12.79 -11.99
C PHE A 21 -2.32 12.90 -11.82
N GLY A 22 -2.86 12.39 -10.71
CA GLY A 22 -4.29 12.50 -10.43
C GLY A 22 -4.76 13.95 -10.31
N ALA A 23 -3.98 14.78 -9.62
CA ALA A 23 -4.32 16.19 -9.39
C ALA A 23 -4.23 17.02 -10.68
N HIS A 24 -3.27 16.74 -11.56
CA HIS A 24 -2.99 17.59 -12.71
C HIS A 24 -3.32 16.93 -14.05
N GLY A 25 -3.21 15.59 -14.14
CA GLY A 25 -3.41 14.86 -15.38
C GLY A 25 -4.84 14.34 -15.58
N LEU A 26 -5.52 13.99 -14.49
CA LEU A 26 -6.86 13.41 -14.56
C LEU A 26 -7.97 14.43 -14.33
N GLU A 27 -7.66 15.55 -13.69
CA GLU A 27 -8.66 16.56 -13.40
C GLU A 27 -9.32 17.05 -14.68
N GLY A 28 -10.66 17.02 -14.70
CA GLY A 28 -11.43 17.42 -15.87
C GLY A 28 -11.50 16.39 -16.99
N LYS A 29 -10.78 15.28 -16.87
CA LYS A 29 -10.75 14.22 -17.91
C LYS A 29 -11.59 13.00 -17.55
N ILE A 30 -11.80 12.78 -16.26
CA ILE A 30 -12.68 11.71 -15.76
C ILE A 30 -13.63 12.32 -14.74
N PRO A 31 -14.80 11.68 -14.47
CA PRO A 31 -15.74 12.19 -13.46
C PRO A 31 -15.09 12.28 -12.08
N GLU A 32 -15.52 13.27 -11.30
CA GLU A 32 -14.98 13.53 -9.96
C GLU A 32 -15.02 12.30 -9.05
N LYS A 33 -16.06 11.49 -9.17
CA LYS A 33 -16.18 10.23 -8.43
C LYS A 33 -14.96 9.34 -8.62
N TYR A 34 -14.43 9.25 -9.84
CA TYR A 34 -13.27 8.40 -10.15
C TYR A 34 -11.95 9.06 -9.76
N ILE A 35 -11.89 10.39 -9.75
CA ILE A 35 -10.75 11.11 -9.20
C ILE A 35 -10.62 10.80 -7.71
N GLN A 36 -11.74 10.81 -6.96
CA GLN A 36 -11.72 10.48 -5.54
C GLN A 36 -11.28 9.03 -5.29
N ILE A 37 -11.66 8.10 -6.16
CA ILE A 37 -11.22 6.70 -6.08
C ILE A 37 -9.71 6.61 -6.30
N TRP A 38 -9.19 7.33 -7.29
CA TRP A 38 -7.75 7.42 -7.53
C TRP A 38 -7.00 7.95 -6.32
N GLU A 39 -7.48 9.05 -5.76
CA GLU A 39 -6.86 9.68 -4.57
C GLU A 39 -6.86 8.73 -3.37
N LYS A 40 -7.90 7.95 -3.19
CA LYS A 40 -7.93 6.94 -2.14
C LYS A 40 -6.83 5.90 -2.34
N GLY A 41 -6.62 5.46 -3.57
CA GLY A 41 -5.51 4.56 -3.90
C GLY A 41 -4.17 5.17 -3.56
N VAL A 42 -3.96 6.45 -3.88
CA VAL A 42 -2.72 7.17 -3.55
C VAL A 42 -2.52 7.26 -2.05
N THR A 43 -3.55 7.62 -1.31
CA THR A 43 -3.46 7.78 0.15
C THR A 43 -3.06 6.47 0.83
N TYR A 44 -3.68 5.36 0.43
CA TYR A 44 -3.38 4.07 1.03
C TYR A 44 -2.01 3.54 0.61
N GLN A 45 -1.59 3.80 -0.61
CA GLN A 45 -0.24 3.45 -1.05
C GLN A 45 0.80 4.24 -0.27
N MET A 46 0.58 5.53 -0.09
CA MET A 46 1.50 6.39 0.65
C MET A 46 1.61 5.96 2.11
N PHE A 47 0.49 5.71 2.77
CA PHE A 47 0.50 5.27 4.17
C PHE A 47 1.25 3.95 4.32
N HIS A 48 1.04 3.01 3.41
CA HIS A 48 1.66 1.68 3.50
C HIS A 48 3.08 1.66 2.95
N ALA A 49 3.49 2.64 2.14
CA ALA A 49 4.91 2.88 1.90
C ALA A 49 5.62 3.21 3.22
N GLY A 50 4.99 4.04 4.06
CA GLY A 50 5.46 4.29 5.42
C GLY A 50 5.50 3.01 6.26
N GLY A 51 4.49 2.16 6.12
CA GLY A 51 4.47 0.85 6.78
C GLY A 51 5.64 -0.04 6.36
N LEU A 52 5.99 -0.02 5.08
CA LEU A 52 7.16 -0.77 4.59
C LEU A 52 8.48 -0.22 5.14
N PHE A 53 8.59 1.08 5.38
CA PHE A 53 9.74 1.65 6.07
C PHE A 53 9.85 1.10 7.51
N VAL A 54 8.72 1.04 8.22
CA VAL A 54 8.69 0.47 9.56
C VAL A 54 9.14 -0.99 9.51
N ILE A 55 8.65 -1.76 8.55
CA ILE A 55 9.02 -3.16 8.37
C ILE A 55 10.51 -3.30 8.07
N ALA A 56 11.07 -2.44 7.22
CA ALA A 56 12.50 -2.45 6.92
C ALA A 56 13.33 -2.24 8.19
N PHE A 57 12.93 -1.27 9.01
CA PHE A 57 13.59 -0.99 10.28
C PHE A 57 13.48 -2.17 11.24
N LEU A 58 12.28 -2.73 11.40
CA LEU A 58 12.07 -3.85 12.33
C LEU A 58 12.76 -5.13 11.87
N ALA A 59 12.82 -5.38 10.57
CA ALA A 59 13.51 -6.55 10.03
C ALA A 59 15.00 -6.51 10.35
N ASP A 60 15.59 -5.33 10.37
CA ASP A 60 16.98 -5.15 10.74
C ASP A 60 17.19 -5.28 12.25
N LYS A 61 16.28 -4.68 13.03
CA LYS A 61 16.37 -4.67 14.49
C LYS A 61 16.02 -6.01 15.12
N LEU A 62 15.10 -6.75 14.52
CA LEU A 62 14.56 -8.01 15.06
C LEU A 62 14.79 -9.15 14.06
N PRO A 63 16.04 -9.56 13.80
CA PRO A 63 16.32 -10.54 12.75
C PRO A 63 15.71 -11.93 13.02
N GLU A 64 15.39 -12.24 14.29
CA GLU A 64 14.76 -13.51 14.64
C GLU A 64 13.24 -13.51 14.48
N ALA A 65 12.62 -12.37 14.25
CA ALA A 65 11.17 -12.23 14.15
C ALA A 65 10.70 -12.48 12.70
N GLY A 66 10.45 -13.75 12.36
CA GLY A 66 10.00 -14.13 11.02
C GLY A 66 8.67 -13.51 10.58
N LEU A 67 7.83 -13.07 11.53
CA LEU A 67 6.60 -12.37 11.22
C LEU A 67 6.85 -11.04 10.49
N ILE A 68 7.98 -10.39 10.72
CA ILE A 68 8.24 -9.07 10.13
C ILE A 68 8.43 -9.16 8.60
N PRO A 69 9.32 -10.00 8.07
CA PRO A 69 9.41 -10.15 6.60
C PRO A 69 8.09 -10.63 5.99
N THR A 70 7.39 -11.54 6.66
CA THR A 70 6.10 -12.03 6.18
C THR A 70 5.08 -10.88 6.11
N ALA A 71 5.03 -10.04 7.14
CA ALA A 71 4.17 -8.85 7.14
C ALA A 71 4.53 -7.91 5.99
N GLY A 72 5.81 -7.78 5.68
CA GLY A 72 6.27 -6.94 4.57
C GLY A 72 5.73 -7.41 3.22
N TRP A 73 5.81 -8.69 2.93
CA TRP A 73 5.30 -9.23 1.67
C TRP A 73 3.78 -9.16 1.60
N ILE A 74 3.09 -9.39 2.71
CA ILE A 74 1.64 -9.26 2.76
C ILE A 74 1.23 -7.79 2.59
N MET A 75 1.95 -6.86 3.18
CA MET A 75 1.67 -5.43 3.02
C MET A 75 1.87 -4.99 1.56
N LEU A 76 2.93 -5.45 0.90
CA LEU A 76 3.14 -5.15 -0.52
C LEU A 76 2.00 -5.72 -1.36
N THR A 77 1.58 -6.95 -1.08
CA THR A 77 0.42 -7.55 -1.74
C THR A 77 -0.83 -6.71 -1.54
N GLY A 78 -1.01 -6.19 -0.32
CA GLY A 78 -2.12 -5.28 0.00
C GLY A 78 -2.07 -4.00 -0.83
N ILE A 79 -0.91 -3.40 -1.02
CA ILE A 79 -0.76 -2.21 -1.87
C ILE A 79 -1.19 -2.53 -3.31
N ILE A 80 -0.71 -3.65 -3.85
CA ILE A 80 -1.03 -4.04 -5.22
C ILE A 80 -2.54 -4.27 -5.37
N LEU A 81 -3.15 -5.03 -4.47
CA LEU A 81 -4.57 -5.35 -4.58
C LEU A 81 -5.48 -4.16 -4.24
N PHE A 82 -5.14 -3.39 -3.22
CA PHE A 82 -5.97 -2.26 -2.79
C PHE A 82 -5.79 -1.06 -3.70
N SER A 83 -4.60 -0.48 -3.70
CA SER A 83 -4.33 0.74 -4.48
C SER A 83 -4.34 0.43 -5.98
N GLY A 84 -3.77 -0.69 -6.39
CA GLY A 84 -3.76 -1.10 -7.80
C GLY A 84 -5.15 -1.25 -8.36
N SER A 85 -6.06 -1.91 -7.64
CA SER A 85 -7.44 -2.08 -8.12
C SER A 85 -8.17 -0.74 -8.23
N LEU A 86 -7.92 0.18 -7.31
CA LEU A 86 -8.54 1.51 -7.35
C LEU A 86 -8.03 2.34 -8.53
N TYR A 87 -6.72 2.24 -8.85
CA TYR A 87 -6.17 2.93 -10.01
C TYR A 87 -6.78 2.42 -11.30
N VAL A 88 -6.85 1.11 -11.47
CA VAL A 88 -7.43 0.51 -12.68
C VAL A 88 -8.92 0.82 -12.76
N LEU A 89 -9.63 0.75 -11.63
CA LEU A 89 -11.06 1.08 -11.60
C LEU A 89 -11.29 2.55 -12.00
N ALA A 90 -10.48 3.46 -11.47
CA ALA A 90 -10.64 4.88 -11.78
C ALA A 90 -10.45 5.18 -13.27
N LEU A 91 -9.49 4.51 -13.91
CA LEU A 91 -9.20 4.73 -15.32
C LEU A 91 -10.16 4.00 -16.27
N THR A 92 -10.60 2.79 -15.90
CA THR A 92 -11.45 1.96 -16.76
C THR A 92 -12.94 2.09 -16.45
N GLN A 93 -13.26 2.52 -15.23
CA GLN A 93 -14.64 2.62 -14.74
C GLN A 93 -15.36 1.27 -14.69
N ILE A 94 -14.60 0.17 -14.63
CA ILE A 94 -15.15 -1.18 -14.51
C ILE A 94 -15.39 -1.47 -13.02
N SER A 95 -16.64 -1.35 -12.60
CA SER A 95 -17.00 -1.38 -11.17
C SER A 95 -16.72 -2.71 -10.48
N VAL A 96 -16.67 -3.82 -11.20
CA VAL A 96 -16.38 -5.13 -10.64
C VAL A 96 -14.98 -5.19 -10.01
N LEU A 97 -14.05 -4.32 -10.45
CA LEU A 97 -12.71 -4.24 -9.89
C LEU A 97 -12.74 -3.79 -8.42
N GLY A 98 -13.82 -3.12 -7.99
CA GLY A 98 -14.00 -2.77 -6.59
C GLY A 98 -14.15 -3.97 -5.67
N ALA A 99 -14.44 -5.16 -6.20
CA ALA A 99 -14.49 -6.38 -5.40
C ALA A 99 -13.09 -6.89 -5.02
N ILE A 100 -12.04 -6.47 -5.73
CA ILE A 100 -10.65 -6.84 -5.43
C ILE A 100 -10.12 -6.00 -4.27
N THR A 101 -10.55 -4.76 -4.16
CA THR A 101 -10.07 -3.81 -3.15
C THR A 101 -10.16 -4.34 -1.71
N PRO A 102 -11.29 -4.95 -1.28
CA PRO A 102 -11.37 -5.51 0.07
C PRO A 102 -10.34 -6.59 0.37
N LEU A 103 -9.91 -7.36 -0.63
CA LEU A 103 -8.86 -8.36 -0.44
C LEU A 103 -7.54 -7.68 -0.06
N GLY A 104 -7.23 -6.55 -0.68
CA GLY A 104 -6.08 -5.73 -0.31
C GLY A 104 -6.23 -5.17 1.10
N GLY A 105 -7.43 -4.75 1.48
CA GLY A 105 -7.73 -4.28 2.83
C GLY A 105 -7.47 -5.35 3.89
N ILE A 106 -7.87 -6.59 3.62
CA ILE A 106 -7.60 -7.72 4.53
C ILE A 106 -6.09 -7.93 4.65
N ALA A 107 -5.35 -7.85 3.55
CA ALA A 107 -3.88 -7.98 3.58
C ALA A 107 -3.26 -6.89 4.45
N PHE A 108 -3.72 -5.65 4.34
CA PHE A 108 -3.25 -4.57 5.20
C PHE A 108 -3.51 -4.85 6.67
N LEU A 109 -4.73 -5.25 7.01
CA LEU A 109 -5.07 -5.56 8.40
C LEU A 109 -4.21 -6.70 8.94
N ALA A 110 -4.01 -7.75 8.15
CA ALA A 110 -3.17 -8.87 8.55
C ALA A 110 -1.73 -8.42 8.81
N SER A 111 -1.17 -7.57 7.94
CA SER A 111 0.19 -7.04 8.11
C SER A 111 0.34 -6.27 9.41
N TRP A 112 -0.62 -5.39 9.71
CA TRP A 112 -0.56 -4.59 10.94
C TRP A 112 -0.69 -5.46 12.18
N VAL A 113 -1.55 -6.48 12.16
CA VAL A 113 -1.65 -7.43 13.27
C VAL A 113 -0.33 -8.16 13.47
N MET A 114 0.33 -8.59 12.41
CA MET A 114 1.63 -9.25 12.49
C MET A 114 2.69 -8.34 13.12
N ILE A 115 2.68 -7.06 12.77
CA ILE A 115 3.59 -6.08 13.36
C ILE A 115 3.32 -5.94 14.86
N ILE A 116 2.04 -5.86 15.25
CA ILE A 116 1.64 -5.79 16.67
C ILE A 116 2.18 -7.01 17.43
N ILE A 117 1.95 -8.20 16.89
CA ILE A 117 2.38 -9.45 17.53
C ILE A 117 3.90 -9.46 17.68
N ALA A 118 4.63 -9.10 16.63
CA ALA A 118 6.10 -9.07 16.68
C ALA A 118 6.60 -8.05 17.70
N ALA A 119 5.99 -6.88 17.77
CA ALA A 119 6.37 -5.85 18.73
C ALA A 119 6.15 -6.33 20.17
N VAL A 120 5.01 -6.94 20.45
CA VAL A 120 4.71 -7.46 21.79
C VAL A 120 5.67 -8.58 22.18
N LYS A 121 6.01 -9.45 21.22
CA LYS A 121 6.82 -10.65 21.50
C LYS A 121 8.33 -10.35 21.60
N TYR A 122 8.85 -9.43 20.76
CA TYR A 122 10.30 -9.26 20.58
C TYR A 122 10.84 -7.91 21.05
N LEU A 123 10.01 -6.93 21.32
CA LEU A 123 10.46 -5.62 21.83
C LEU A 123 10.30 -5.45 23.37
#